data_868499cd6f350632fad8066d3be6497c
#
_entry.id   868499cd6f350632fad8066d3be6497c
#
_cell.length_a   1.000
_cell.length_b   1.000
_cell.length_c   1.000
_cell.angle_alpha   90.00
_cell.angle_beta   90.00
_cell.angle_gamma   90.00
#
_symmetry.space_group_name_H-M   'P 1'
#
loop_
_entity.id
_entity.type
_entity.pdbx_description
1 polymer ?
#
loop_
_entity_poly.entity_id
_entity_poly.type
_entity_poly.pdbx_seq_one_letter_code
_entity_poly.pdbx_strand_id
1 'polypeptide(L)' 'MNEKSKLLTIGQFAALHGINKKTLMWYDEIGLFKPAAINPENGYRYYN' A
#
# COMPACT_ATOMS: atom_id res chain seq x y z
N MET A 1 18.44 -10.88 5.77
CA MET A 1 17.15 -10.47 5.23
C MET A 1 16.96 -8.97 5.38
N ASN A 2 16.60 -8.33 4.33
CA ASN A 2 16.49 -6.88 4.34
C ASN A 2 15.05 -6.46 4.58
N GLU A 3 14.85 -5.64 5.62
CA GLU A 3 13.50 -5.17 5.97
C GLU A 3 12.86 -4.38 4.83
N LYS A 4 13.67 -3.65 4.08
CA LYS A 4 13.14 -2.82 3.01
C LYS A 4 12.47 -3.63 1.92
N SER A 5 12.89 -4.87 1.72
CA SER A 5 12.33 -5.70 0.67
C SER A 5 10.92 -6.16 0.99
N LYS A 6 10.42 -5.87 2.19
CA LYS A 6 9.08 -6.28 2.58
C LYS A 6 8.02 -5.26 2.22
N LEU A 7 8.42 -4.10 1.71
CA LEU A 7 7.44 -3.13 1.27
C LEU A 7 6.77 -3.60 -0.01
N LEU A 8 5.46 -3.53 -0.02
CA LEU A 8 4.65 -3.98 -1.14
C LEU A 8 3.99 -2.80 -1.81
N THR A 9 3.87 -2.85 -3.13
CA THR A 9 3.08 -1.86 -3.85
C THR A 9 1.62 -2.04 -3.47
N ILE A 10 0.80 -1.02 -3.78
CA ILE A 10 -0.62 -1.10 -3.47
C ILE A 10 -1.27 -2.30 -4.15
N GLY A 11 -0.85 -2.60 -5.38
CA GLY A 11 -1.39 -3.77 -6.08
C GLY A 11 -1.02 -5.08 -5.43
N GLN A 12 0.24 -5.19 -5.02
CA GLN A 12 0.72 -6.41 -4.36
C GLN A 12 0.04 -6.61 -3.01
N PHE A 13 -0.09 -5.54 -2.26
CA PHE A 13 -0.70 -5.61 -0.94
C PHE A 13 -2.19 -5.97 -1.04
N ALA A 14 -2.88 -5.35 -2.00
CA ALA A 14 -4.30 -5.65 -2.20
C ALA A 14 -4.50 -7.11 -2.59
N ALA A 15 -3.65 -7.61 -3.48
CA ALA A 15 -3.75 -9.00 -3.91
C ALA A 15 -3.52 -9.95 -2.74
N LEU A 16 -2.56 -9.61 -1.89
CA LEU A 16 -2.23 -10.45 -0.74
C LEU A 16 -3.42 -10.58 0.19
N HIS A 17 -4.18 -9.50 0.36
CA HIS A 17 -5.31 -9.48 1.28
C HIS A 17 -6.65 -9.78 0.62
N GLY A 18 -6.63 -10.08 -0.68
CA GLY A 18 -7.86 -10.44 -1.38
C GLY A 18 -8.83 -9.30 -1.60
N ILE A 19 -8.34 -8.08 -1.66
CA ILE A 19 -9.15 -6.92 -1.96
C ILE A 19 -8.59 -6.23 -3.21
N ASN A 20 -9.36 -5.32 -3.80
CA ASN A 20 -8.86 -4.59 -4.96
C ASN A 20 -8.21 -3.28 -4.52
N LYS A 21 -7.45 -2.68 -5.45
CA LYS A 21 -6.72 -1.45 -5.15
C LYS A 21 -7.64 -0.30 -4.78
N LYS A 22 -8.79 -0.23 -5.42
CA LYS A 22 -9.73 0.85 -5.17
C LYS A 22 -10.22 0.83 -3.73
N THR A 23 -10.52 -0.35 -3.23
CA THR A 23 -10.95 -0.51 -1.84
C THR A 23 -9.84 -0.07 -0.89
N LEU A 24 -8.61 -0.44 -1.20
CA LEU A 24 -7.48 -0.07 -0.36
C LEU A 24 -7.26 1.44 -0.35
N MET A 25 -7.43 2.09 -1.49
CA MET A 25 -7.32 3.55 -1.58
C MET A 25 -8.41 4.23 -0.76
N TRP A 26 -9.61 3.68 -0.77
CA TRP A 26 -10.70 4.19 0.03
C TRP A 26 -10.39 4.07 1.52
N TYR A 27 -9.79 2.96 1.92
CA TYR A 27 -9.38 2.79 3.32
C TYR A 27 -8.37 3.85 3.74
N ASP A 28 -7.48 4.22 2.82
CA ASP A 28 -6.51 5.27 3.10
C ASP A 28 -7.22 6.62 3.32
N GLU A 29 -8.22 6.90 2.49
CA GLU A 29 -8.95 8.17 2.57
C GLU A 29 -9.67 8.34 3.89
N ILE A 30 -10.26 7.27 4.39
CA ILE A 30 -11.00 7.33 5.65
C ILE A 30 -10.10 7.11 6.86
N GLY A 31 -8.81 6.92 6.63
CA GLY A 31 -7.86 6.75 7.72
C GLY A 31 -7.86 5.38 8.36
N LEU A 32 -8.51 4.42 7.75
CA LEU A 32 -8.58 3.08 8.30
C LEU A 32 -7.28 2.31 8.09
N PHE A 33 -6.65 2.50 6.94
CA PHE A 33 -5.48 1.72 6.57
C PHE A 33 -4.57 2.58 5.73
N LYS A 34 -3.49 3.07 6.32
CA LYS A 34 -2.60 4.01 5.65
C LYS A 34 -1.32 3.32 5.17
N PRO A 35 -0.75 3.80 4.06
CA PRO A 35 0.50 3.22 3.56
C PRO A 35 1.66 3.53 4.49
N ALA A 36 2.66 2.65 4.47
CA ALA A 36 3.89 2.86 5.25
C ALA A 36 4.75 3.95 4.62
N ALA A 37 4.68 4.10 3.30
CA ALA A 37 5.47 5.09 2.60
C ALA A 37 4.78 5.48 1.29
N ILE A 38 5.04 6.70 0.85
CA ILE A 38 4.55 7.19 -0.44
C ILE A 38 5.75 7.77 -1.19
N ASN A 39 5.93 7.33 -2.43
CA ASN A 39 7.01 7.85 -3.25
C ASN A 39 6.62 9.26 -3.74
N PRO A 40 7.36 10.29 -3.35
CA PRO A 40 6.99 11.66 -3.73
C PRO A 40 7.11 11.95 -5.22
N GLU A 41 7.87 11.15 -5.95
CA GLU A 41 8.07 11.39 -7.36
C GLU A 41 6.91 10.92 -8.21
N ASN A 42 6.24 9.83 -7.82
CA ASN A 42 5.17 9.30 -8.63
C ASN A 42 3.88 9.05 -7.84
N GLY A 43 3.90 9.31 -6.55
CA GLY A 43 2.70 9.14 -5.72
C GLY A 43 2.35 7.69 -5.42
N TYR A 44 3.23 6.76 -5.74
CA TYR A 44 2.95 5.35 -5.47
C TYR A 44 2.98 5.09 -3.97
N ARG A 45 2.02 4.28 -3.53
CA ARG A 45 1.91 3.91 -2.13
C ARG A 45 2.52 2.54 -1.88
N TYR A 46 3.21 2.41 -0.75
CA TYR A 46 3.84 1.15 -0.37
C TYR A 46 3.36 0.75 1.01
N TYR A 47 3.05 -0.53 1.17
CA TYR A 47 2.50 -1.07 2.40
C TYR A 47 3.46 -2.07 3.04
N ASN A 48 3.40 -2.15 4.33
CA ASN A 48 4.30 -3.00 5.08
C ASN A 48 3.60 -4.26 5.58
#